data_d910a04e6f938c35453a0873c20d2dd0
#
_entry.id   d910a04e6f938c35453a0873c20d2dd0
#
_cell.length_a   1.000
_cell.length_b   1.000
_cell.length_c   1.000
_cell.angle_alpha   90.00
_cell.angle_beta   90.00
_cell.angle_gamma   90.00
#
_symmetry.space_group_name_H-M   'P 1'
#
loop_
_entity.id
_entity.type
_entity.pdbx_description
1 polymer ?
#
loop_
_entity_poly.entity_id
_entity_poly.type
_entity_poly.pdbx_seq_one_letter_code
_entity_poly.pdbx_strand_id
1 'polypeptide(L)'
;PHYLQQESADCGPSCLRMIAKYYGKAYSAEMLRKRCFISREGVSMLGISDAAESIGFRTVGVQISFQQLAEDALFPCILHWNQNHFVVCYGVDKCRRRGKTVYKIRIADPATQRVTLSREEFEKCWLSSRNSKDETGVALLLEPTPDFGKVEDDFHQTKKSIVSFARYLLPFKSLGLQLVMGLIAGSIIQLILPFLSQAMVDKGINGKNLNLITLILIAQLSIFIAQLVIGYIRSWIMLHINTRIDISLISDFLIKLMNMPLHFFDTKRTGDILQRIGDHGRIKSFLLS
;
A
#
# COMPACT_ATOMS: atom_id res chain seq x y z
N PRO A 1 2.64 14.25 -12.26
CA PRO A 1 2.25 13.01 -11.59
C PRO A 1 3.30 12.59 -10.58
N HIS A 2 2.91 11.80 -9.54
CA HIS A 2 3.80 11.16 -8.58
C HIS A 2 3.22 9.80 -8.21
N TYR A 3 4.08 8.78 -8.22
CA TYR A 3 3.73 7.43 -7.82
C TYR A 3 4.80 6.94 -6.83
N LEU A 4 4.35 6.42 -5.68
CA LEU A 4 5.22 5.76 -4.72
C LEU A 4 5.61 4.38 -5.24
N GLN A 5 6.87 4.00 -5.04
CA GLN A 5 7.33 2.65 -5.29
C GLN A 5 6.70 1.69 -4.28
N GLN A 6 6.40 0.48 -4.72
CA GLN A 6 5.80 -0.55 -3.87
C GLN A 6 6.86 -1.42 -3.20
N GLU A 7 8.00 -1.57 -3.85
CA GLU A 7 9.14 -2.37 -3.40
C GLU A 7 10.44 -1.56 -3.57
N SER A 8 11.47 -1.94 -2.83
CA SER A 8 12.76 -1.23 -2.85
C SER A 8 13.41 -1.19 -4.24
N ALA A 9 13.17 -2.19 -5.08
CA ALA A 9 13.71 -2.31 -6.44
C ALA A 9 12.88 -1.56 -7.52
N ASP A 10 11.74 -0.95 -7.16
CA ASP A 10 10.78 -0.37 -8.12
C ASP A 10 11.05 1.08 -8.50
N CYS A 11 12.16 1.66 -8.09
CA CYS A 11 12.44 3.08 -8.35
C CYS A 11 12.39 3.41 -9.86
N GLY A 12 13.03 2.60 -10.71
CA GLY A 12 13.05 2.80 -12.17
C GLY A 12 11.68 2.70 -12.84
N PRO A 13 10.95 1.58 -12.70
CA PRO A 13 9.59 1.45 -13.22
C PRO A 13 8.64 2.53 -12.73
N SER A 14 8.76 2.97 -11.47
CA SER A 14 7.96 4.07 -10.91
C SER A 14 8.30 5.41 -11.56
N CYS A 15 9.58 5.69 -11.83
CA CYS A 15 10.01 6.86 -12.58
C CYS A 15 9.46 6.84 -14.01
N LEU A 16 9.59 5.72 -14.72
CA LEU A 16 9.06 5.58 -16.07
C LEU A 16 7.53 5.73 -16.10
N ARG A 17 6.83 5.20 -15.10
CA ARG A 17 5.38 5.37 -14.92
C ARG A 17 4.98 6.84 -14.75
N MET A 18 5.76 7.60 -13.97
CA MET A 18 5.53 9.03 -13.77
C MET A 18 5.72 9.82 -15.07
N ILE A 19 6.75 9.51 -15.86
CA ILE A 19 7.01 10.17 -17.14
C ILE A 19 5.93 9.81 -18.16
N ALA A 20 5.56 8.52 -18.30
CA ALA A 20 4.49 8.11 -19.20
C ALA A 20 3.16 8.82 -18.87
N LYS A 21 2.85 8.97 -17.58
CA LYS A 21 1.67 9.71 -17.14
C LYS A 21 1.76 11.22 -17.42
N TYR A 22 2.95 11.78 -17.37
CA TYR A 22 3.17 13.18 -17.75
C TYR A 22 2.81 13.42 -19.21
N TYR A 23 3.15 12.49 -20.11
CA TYR A 23 2.79 12.52 -21.52
C TYR A 23 1.38 11.97 -21.84
N GLY A 24 0.55 11.73 -20.80
CA GLY A 24 -0.88 11.44 -20.97
C GLY A 24 -1.25 9.95 -20.95
N LYS A 25 -0.31 9.00 -20.92
CA LYS A 25 -0.60 7.57 -20.89
C LYS A 25 -0.32 6.97 -19.51
N ALA A 26 -1.26 6.18 -19.00
CA ALA A 26 -1.11 5.48 -17.73
C ALA A 26 -0.79 4.00 -18.01
N TYR A 27 0.30 3.51 -17.43
CA TYR A 27 0.68 2.10 -17.46
C TYR A 27 0.66 1.52 -16.05
N SER A 28 0.37 0.21 -15.94
CA SER A 28 0.43 -0.52 -14.68
C SER A 28 1.89 -0.67 -14.21
N ALA A 29 2.08 -0.70 -12.89
CA ALA A 29 3.41 -0.93 -12.33
C ALA A 29 3.95 -2.31 -12.73
N GLU A 30 3.07 -3.31 -12.82
CA GLU A 30 3.44 -4.70 -13.13
C GLU A 30 3.94 -4.86 -14.57
N MET A 31 3.30 -4.19 -15.54
CA MET A 31 3.75 -4.17 -16.93
C MET A 31 5.15 -3.57 -17.05
N LEU A 32 5.37 -2.41 -16.42
CA LEU A 32 6.67 -1.74 -16.49
C LEU A 32 7.77 -2.50 -15.76
N ARG A 33 7.45 -3.15 -14.62
CA ARG A 33 8.38 -4.05 -13.91
C ARG A 33 8.92 -5.16 -14.81
N LYS A 34 8.02 -5.84 -15.54
CA LYS A 34 8.41 -6.93 -16.45
C LYS A 34 9.33 -6.45 -17.56
N ARG A 35 9.07 -5.25 -18.09
CA ARG A 35 9.86 -4.68 -19.20
C ARG A 35 11.20 -4.10 -18.74
N CYS A 36 11.30 -3.68 -17.47
CA CYS A 36 12.55 -3.16 -16.90
C CYS A 36 13.57 -4.24 -16.48
N PHE A 37 13.23 -5.53 -16.59
CA PHE A 37 14.12 -6.64 -16.21
C PHE A 37 14.72 -6.47 -14.80
N ILE A 38 13.85 -6.23 -13.80
CA ILE A 38 14.25 -6.00 -12.41
C ILE A 38 14.99 -7.22 -11.86
N SER A 39 16.14 -7.00 -11.20
CA SER A 39 16.89 -8.00 -10.45
C SER A 39 16.76 -7.77 -8.92
N ARG A 40 17.37 -8.64 -8.11
CA ARG A 40 17.45 -8.45 -6.64
C ARG A 40 18.20 -7.17 -6.25
N GLU A 41 19.13 -6.74 -7.07
CA GLU A 41 19.92 -5.52 -6.85
C GLU A 41 19.18 -4.25 -7.25
N GLY A 42 18.07 -4.40 -7.95
CA GLY A 42 17.27 -3.30 -8.48
C GLY A 42 17.19 -3.31 -10.01
N VAL A 43 16.98 -2.15 -10.58
CA VAL A 43 16.91 -1.94 -12.03
C VAL A 43 18.13 -1.18 -12.52
N SER A 44 18.67 -1.56 -13.68
CA SER A 44 19.72 -0.79 -14.35
C SER A 44 19.12 0.34 -15.20
N MET A 45 19.93 1.37 -15.48
CA MET A 45 19.48 2.44 -16.39
C MET A 45 19.19 1.91 -17.80
N LEU A 46 19.94 0.91 -18.26
CA LEU A 46 19.67 0.22 -19.53
C LEU A 46 18.30 -0.46 -19.50
N GLY A 47 17.97 -1.19 -18.42
CA GLY A 47 16.64 -1.82 -18.29
C GLY A 47 15.48 -0.81 -18.28
N ILE A 48 15.70 0.39 -17.73
CA ILE A 48 14.72 1.48 -17.81
C ILE A 48 14.63 2.02 -19.24
N SER A 49 15.76 2.17 -19.93
CA SER A 49 15.84 2.59 -21.32
C SER A 49 15.09 1.63 -22.24
N ASP A 50 15.39 0.34 -22.17
CA ASP A 50 14.73 -0.72 -22.97
C ASP A 50 13.22 -0.75 -22.72
N ALA A 51 12.81 -0.63 -21.46
CA ALA A 51 11.40 -0.56 -21.09
C ALA A 51 10.73 0.70 -21.67
N ALA A 52 11.38 1.85 -21.62
CA ALA A 52 10.88 3.09 -22.18
C ALA A 52 10.72 3.01 -23.71
N GLU A 53 11.71 2.44 -24.40
CA GLU A 53 11.67 2.24 -25.86
C GLU A 53 10.56 1.27 -26.25
N SER A 54 10.35 0.21 -25.45
CA SER A 54 9.28 -0.77 -25.69
C SER A 54 7.86 -0.19 -25.57
N ILE A 55 7.68 0.97 -24.96
CA ILE A 55 6.40 1.68 -24.85
C ILE A 55 6.31 2.91 -25.75
N GLY A 56 7.34 3.11 -26.61
CA GLY A 56 7.33 4.14 -27.64
C GLY A 56 8.02 5.45 -27.25
N PHE A 57 8.98 5.42 -26.30
CA PHE A 57 9.92 6.52 -26.11
C PHE A 57 11.19 6.27 -26.93
N ARG A 58 11.86 7.35 -27.29
CA ARG A 58 13.26 7.35 -27.67
C ARG A 58 14.06 7.75 -26.45
N THR A 59 15.13 7.04 -26.15
CA THR A 59 15.93 7.27 -24.95
C THR A 59 17.39 7.55 -25.28
N VAL A 60 18.02 8.44 -24.48
CA VAL A 60 19.45 8.71 -24.55
C VAL A 60 19.98 8.80 -23.13
N GLY A 61 20.89 7.89 -22.76
CA GLY A 61 21.66 7.96 -21.52
C GLY A 61 22.82 8.93 -21.69
N VAL A 62 22.93 9.94 -20.82
CA VAL A 62 23.97 10.97 -20.91
C VAL A 62 24.65 11.17 -19.56
N GLN A 63 25.92 11.53 -19.61
CA GLN A 63 26.68 12.00 -18.45
C GLN A 63 27.00 13.47 -18.68
N ILE A 64 26.39 14.36 -17.91
CA ILE A 64 26.38 15.81 -18.15
C ILE A 64 26.63 16.59 -16.86
N SER A 65 27.11 17.84 -17.03
CA SER A 65 27.25 18.78 -15.92
C SER A 65 25.90 19.39 -15.53
N PHE A 66 25.85 20.02 -14.35
CA PHE A 66 24.64 20.72 -13.91
C PHE A 66 24.19 21.80 -14.88
N GLN A 67 25.13 22.50 -15.50
CA GLN A 67 24.80 23.57 -16.45
C GLN A 67 24.16 23.01 -17.72
N GLN A 68 24.68 21.92 -18.26
CA GLN A 68 24.09 21.23 -19.41
C GLN A 68 22.70 20.66 -19.07
N LEU A 69 22.52 20.11 -17.86
CA LEU A 69 21.22 19.67 -17.40
C LEU A 69 20.21 20.83 -17.35
N ALA A 70 20.64 22.00 -16.89
CA ALA A 70 19.75 23.15 -16.70
C ALA A 70 19.41 23.89 -18.01
N GLU A 71 20.28 23.84 -19.01
CA GLU A 71 20.15 24.62 -20.26
C GLU A 71 19.74 23.76 -21.46
N ASP A 72 20.22 22.51 -21.56
CA ASP A 72 20.08 21.68 -22.76
C ASP A 72 19.20 20.43 -22.55
N ALA A 73 18.94 20.00 -21.33
CA ALA A 73 18.22 18.75 -21.10
C ALA A 73 16.70 18.87 -21.36
N LEU A 74 16.15 17.81 -21.96
CA LEU A 74 14.71 17.64 -22.10
C LEU A 74 14.09 17.17 -20.79
N PHE A 75 13.01 17.83 -20.36
CA PHE A 75 12.23 17.45 -19.17
C PHE A 75 10.86 16.91 -19.53
N PRO A 76 10.35 15.92 -18.78
CA PRO A 76 10.95 15.25 -17.62
C PRO A 76 12.04 14.24 -18.02
N CYS A 77 13.05 14.09 -17.17
CA CYS A 77 14.12 13.10 -17.35
C CYS A 77 14.31 12.25 -16.07
N ILE A 78 14.95 11.09 -16.20
CA ILE A 78 15.30 10.23 -15.06
C ILE A 78 16.75 10.48 -14.69
N LEU A 79 17.02 10.67 -13.40
CA LEU A 79 18.34 10.91 -12.86
C LEU A 79 18.79 9.74 -12.00
N HIS A 80 20.07 9.38 -12.11
CA HIS A 80 20.70 8.43 -11.20
C HIS A 80 21.08 9.14 -9.90
N TRP A 81 20.44 8.74 -8.82
CA TRP A 81 20.44 9.45 -7.54
C TRP A 81 21.18 8.67 -6.48
N ASN A 82 22.07 9.32 -5.73
CA ASN A 82 22.88 8.68 -4.68
C ASN A 82 23.57 7.38 -5.13
N GLN A 83 23.80 7.21 -6.44
CA GLN A 83 24.42 6.04 -7.10
C GLN A 83 23.71 4.69 -6.92
N ASN A 84 22.53 4.67 -6.32
CA ASN A 84 21.77 3.44 -6.05
C ASN A 84 20.26 3.62 -6.22
N HIS A 85 19.78 4.77 -6.67
CA HIS A 85 18.38 5.12 -6.78
C HIS A 85 18.09 5.88 -8.07
N PHE A 86 16.82 5.93 -8.48
CA PHE A 86 16.36 6.72 -9.62
C PHE A 86 15.22 7.67 -9.20
N VAL A 87 15.29 8.90 -9.70
CA VAL A 87 14.30 9.95 -9.46
C VAL A 87 13.93 10.64 -10.77
N VAL A 88 12.76 11.27 -10.82
CA VAL A 88 12.33 12.07 -11.98
C VAL A 88 12.61 13.54 -11.71
N CYS A 89 13.32 14.19 -12.62
CA CYS A 89 13.44 15.63 -12.66
C CYS A 89 12.41 16.21 -13.64
N TYR A 90 11.53 17.07 -13.14
CA TYR A 90 10.50 17.73 -13.96
C TYR A 90 10.91 19.08 -14.52
N GLY A 91 12.03 19.62 -14.07
CA GLY A 91 12.55 20.88 -14.59
C GLY A 91 13.45 21.59 -13.59
N VAL A 92 14.21 22.55 -14.14
CA VAL A 92 15.11 23.44 -13.42
C VAL A 92 14.65 24.87 -13.66
N ASP A 93 14.13 25.52 -12.63
CA ASP A 93 13.66 26.89 -12.70
C ASP A 93 14.79 27.85 -12.29
N LYS A 94 15.14 28.78 -13.17
CA LYS A 94 16.19 29.79 -12.95
C LYS A 94 15.53 31.10 -12.49
N CYS A 95 15.72 31.46 -11.23
CA CYS A 95 15.19 32.68 -10.63
C CYS A 95 16.31 33.66 -10.30
N ARG A 96 16.13 34.96 -10.60
CA ARG A 96 17.07 36.00 -10.20
C ARG A 96 16.57 36.68 -8.92
N ARG A 97 17.29 36.48 -7.79
CA ARG A 97 16.89 37.06 -6.50
C ARG A 97 18.08 37.87 -5.94
N ARG A 98 17.86 39.17 -5.68
CA ARG A 98 18.89 40.11 -5.17
C ARG A 98 20.20 40.09 -5.98
N GLY A 99 20.11 40.04 -7.32
CA GLY A 99 21.30 40.03 -8.19
C GLY A 99 22.02 38.68 -8.30
N LYS A 100 21.62 37.66 -7.54
CA LYS A 100 22.17 36.28 -7.62
C LYS A 100 21.21 35.38 -8.35
N THR A 101 21.75 34.50 -9.21
CA THR A 101 20.98 33.46 -9.87
C THR A 101 20.76 32.32 -8.88
N VAL A 102 19.49 32.00 -8.61
CA VAL A 102 19.09 30.87 -7.75
C VAL A 102 18.39 29.85 -8.63
N TYR A 103 18.79 28.60 -8.53
CA TYR A 103 18.16 27.48 -9.22
C TYR A 103 17.24 26.73 -8.26
N LYS A 104 16.05 26.37 -8.75
CA LYS A 104 15.09 25.52 -8.06
C LYS A 104 14.83 24.29 -8.93
N ILE A 105 15.20 23.13 -8.42
CA ILE A 105 15.12 21.86 -9.14
C ILE A 105 13.92 21.08 -8.60
N ARG A 106 12.98 20.74 -9.49
CA ARG A 106 11.76 19.99 -9.15
C ARG A 106 11.98 18.50 -9.35
N ILE A 107 12.09 17.77 -8.25
CA ILE A 107 12.32 16.31 -8.21
C ILE A 107 11.06 15.60 -7.73
N ALA A 108 10.77 14.44 -8.32
CA ALA A 108 9.83 13.48 -7.76
C ALA A 108 10.59 12.20 -7.43
N ASP A 109 10.70 11.92 -6.15
CA ASP A 109 11.33 10.71 -5.63
C ASP A 109 10.25 9.64 -5.40
N PRO A 110 10.34 8.48 -6.09
CA PRO A 110 9.37 7.41 -5.90
C PRO A 110 9.41 6.77 -4.51
N ALA A 111 10.49 6.96 -3.73
CA ALA A 111 10.58 6.44 -2.37
C ALA A 111 9.89 7.34 -1.33
N THR A 112 9.79 8.64 -1.61
CA THR A 112 9.30 9.61 -0.62
C THR A 112 8.19 10.51 -1.17
N GLN A 113 8.54 11.62 -1.80
CA GLN A 113 7.59 12.63 -2.27
C GLN A 113 8.19 13.52 -3.36
N ARG A 114 7.42 14.52 -3.79
CA ARG A 114 7.95 15.60 -4.62
C ARG A 114 8.67 16.61 -3.74
N VAL A 115 9.88 16.97 -4.17
CA VAL A 115 10.74 17.92 -3.46
C VAL A 115 11.24 18.97 -4.42
N THR A 116 11.41 20.19 -3.95
CA THR A 116 12.11 21.25 -4.67
C THR A 116 13.42 21.53 -3.95
N LEU A 117 14.53 21.26 -4.62
CA LEU A 117 15.86 21.37 -4.06
C LEU A 117 16.57 22.64 -4.55
N SER A 118 17.50 23.13 -3.74
CA SER A 118 18.51 24.09 -4.16
C SER A 118 19.59 23.40 -5.00
N ARG A 119 20.39 24.18 -5.72
CA ARG A 119 21.49 23.65 -6.52
C ARG A 119 22.47 22.83 -5.68
N GLU A 120 22.85 23.34 -4.51
CA GLU A 120 23.83 22.69 -3.62
C GLU A 120 23.33 21.33 -3.08
N GLU A 121 22.05 21.25 -2.71
CA GLU A 121 21.43 19.99 -2.27
C GLU A 121 21.30 18.98 -3.39
N PHE A 122 20.96 19.44 -4.57
CA PHE A 122 20.83 18.62 -5.77
C PHE A 122 22.17 18.01 -6.20
N GLU A 123 23.21 18.84 -6.33
CA GLU A 123 24.55 18.40 -6.73
C GLU A 123 25.14 17.37 -5.75
N LYS A 124 24.87 17.48 -4.46
CA LYS A 124 25.31 16.51 -3.45
C LYS A 124 24.78 15.09 -3.71
N CYS A 125 23.58 14.96 -4.25
CA CYS A 125 22.95 13.66 -4.46
C CYS A 125 23.08 13.14 -5.89
N TRP A 126 23.23 14.04 -6.88
CA TRP A 126 23.21 13.67 -8.28
C TRP A 126 24.61 13.45 -8.88
N LEU A 127 25.60 14.24 -8.44
CA LEU A 127 26.95 14.12 -9.01
C LEU A 127 27.59 12.79 -8.62
N SER A 128 28.02 12.04 -9.63
CA SER A 128 28.61 10.72 -9.49
C SER A 128 30.13 10.73 -9.40
N SER A 129 30.78 11.81 -9.82
CA SER A 129 32.23 11.97 -9.80
C SER A 129 32.63 13.27 -9.11
N ARG A 130 33.13 13.17 -7.86
CA ARG A 130 33.70 14.29 -7.11
C ARG A 130 35.21 14.49 -7.25
N ASN A 131 35.91 13.55 -7.89
CA ASN A 131 37.35 13.52 -7.94
C ASN A 131 37.96 13.86 -9.33
N SER A 132 37.13 14.07 -10.34
CA SER A 132 37.58 14.53 -11.67
C SER A 132 37.28 16.04 -11.84
N LYS A 133 38.07 16.69 -12.67
CA LYS A 133 37.94 18.13 -12.99
C LYS A 133 36.52 18.52 -13.50
N ASP A 134 35.77 17.53 -13.94
CA ASP A 134 34.38 17.70 -14.42
C ASP A 134 33.41 17.02 -13.47
N GLU A 135 32.66 17.81 -12.69
CA GLU A 135 31.56 17.34 -11.84
C GLU A 135 30.37 17.01 -12.74
N THR A 136 30.13 15.72 -12.98
CA THR A 136 29.08 15.22 -13.87
C THR A 136 28.15 14.24 -13.15
N GLY A 137 26.89 14.25 -13.54
CA GLY A 137 25.90 13.29 -13.12
C GLY A 137 25.27 12.55 -14.31
N VAL A 138 24.65 11.42 -14.04
CA VAL A 138 24.04 10.57 -15.07
C VAL A 138 22.55 10.84 -15.17
N ALA A 139 22.06 11.03 -16.39
CA ALA A 139 20.66 11.28 -16.71
C ALA A 139 20.22 10.40 -17.90
N LEU A 140 18.97 9.95 -17.86
CA LEU A 140 18.29 9.32 -18.99
C LEU A 140 17.25 10.32 -19.51
N LEU A 141 17.47 10.81 -20.72
CA LEU A 141 16.54 11.70 -21.42
C LEU A 141 15.54 10.84 -22.20
N LEU A 142 14.26 11.23 -22.17
CA LEU A 142 13.16 10.51 -22.81
C LEU A 142 12.36 11.47 -23.67
N GLU A 143 12.12 11.07 -24.92
CA GLU A 143 11.30 11.80 -25.87
C GLU A 143 10.21 10.86 -26.42
N PRO A 144 8.92 11.24 -26.38
CA PRO A 144 7.86 10.42 -26.92
C PRO A 144 7.94 10.38 -28.46
N THR A 145 7.88 9.19 -29.03
CA THR A 145 7.79 8.96 -30.48
C THR A 145 6.32 8.91 -30.92
N PRO A 146 6.01 8.92 -32.24
CA PRO A 146 4.66 8.71 -32.75
C PRO A 146 4.04 7.36 -32.36
N ASP A 147 4.84 6.41 -31.89
CA ASP A 147 4.41 5.10 -31.42
C ASP A 147 4.07 5.07 -29.93
N PHE A 148 4.34 6.16 -29.21
CA PHE A 148 4.01 6.28 -27.79
C PHE A 148 2.50 6.16 -27.55
N GLY A 149 2.15 5.24 -26.67
CA GLY A 149 0.76 5.01 -26.28
C GLY A 149 0.00 4.03 -27.17
N LYS A 150 0.61 3.46 -28.23
CA LYS A 150 0.01 2.39 -29.03
C LYS A 150 0.04 1.04 -28.31
N VAL A 151 0.97 0.87 -27.37
CA VAL A 151 1.06 -0.35 -26.57
C VAL A 151 -0.07 -0.35 -25.55
N GLU A 152 -0.93 -1.35 -25.61
CA GLU A 152 -1.97 -1.57 -24.61
C GLU A 152 -1.40 -2.20 -23.36
N ASP A 153 -1.97 -1.83 -22.22
CA ASP A 153 -1.64 -2.44 -20.94
C ASP A 153 -2.53 -3.66 -20.75
N ASP A 154 -1.99 -4.85 -21.06
CA ASP A 154 -2.67 -6.15 -20.87
C ASP A 154 -2.93 -6.47 -19.39
N PHE A 155 -2.29 -5.74 -18.50
CA PHE A 155 -2.54 -5.83 -17.06
C PHE A 155 -3.71 -4.93 -16.65
N HIS A 156 -4.92 -5.26 -17.09
CA HIS A 156 -6.10 -4.72 -16.43
C HIS A 156 -5.95 -5.01 -14.94
N GLN A 157 -5.85 -3.95 -14.14
CA GLN A 157 -6.08 -4.07 -12.70
C GLN A 157 -7.46 -4.67 -12.54
N THR A 158 -7.51 -5.99 -12.46
CA THR A 158 -8.67 -6.65 -11.86
C THR A 158 -8.80 -6.00 -10.51
N LYS A 159 -9.72 -5.06 -10.38
CA LYS A 159 -10.19 -4.57 -9.09
C LYS A 159 -10.61 -5.84 -8.37
N LYS A 160 -9.68 -6.46 -7.64
CA LYS A 160 -9.98 -7.54 -6.71
C LYS A 160 -10.83 -6.88 -5.66
N SER A 161 -12.12 -6.83 -5.97
CA SER A 161 -13.15 -6.21 -5.16
C SER A 161 -13.13 -6.89 -3.79
N ILE A 162 -13.48 -6.14 -2.75
CA ILE A 162 -13.83 -6.65 -1.40
C ILE A 162 -14.72 -7.89 -1.49
N VAL A 163 -15.52 -8.03 -2.56
CA VAL A 163 -16.30 -9.22 -2.90
C VAL A 163 -15.45 -10.50 -2.98
N SER A 164 -14.20 -10.45 -3.40
CA SER A 164 -13.32 -11.64 -3.41
C SER A 164 -13.01 -12.12 -2.00
N PHE A 165 -12.95 -11.24 -1.02
CA PHE A 165 -12.78 -11.61 0.40
C PHE A 165 -14.07 -12.19 1.00
N ALA A 166 -15.25 -11.75 0.56
CA ALA A 166 -16.51 -12.32 0.98
C ALA A 166 -16.60 -13.82 0.66
N ARG A 167 -15.90 -14.30 -0.39
CA ARG A 167 -15.85 -15.73 -0.73
C ARG A 167 -15.23 -16.58 0.39
N TYR A 168 -14.28 -16.04 1.17
CA TYR A 168 -13.70 -16.75 2.31
C TYR A 168 -14.64 -16.83 3.52
N LEU A 169 -15.60 -15.91 3.61
CA LEU A 169 -16.62 -15.92 4.67
C LEU A 169 -17.82 -16.83 4.34
N LEU A 170 -18.11 -17.08 3.05
CA LEU A 170 -19.25 -17.89 2.64
C LEU A 170 -19.31 -19.30 3.25
N PRO A 171 -18.20 -20.06 3.42
CA PRO A 171 -18.23 -21.36 4.07
C PRO A 171 -18.71 -21.30 5.54
N PHE A 172 -18.56 -20.15 6.20
CA PHE A 172 -18.89 -19.94 7.63
C PHE A 172 -20.25 -19.26 7.86
N LYS A 173 -21.11 -19.22 6.83
CA LYS A 173 -22.43 -18.57 6.92
C LYS A 173 -23.30 -19.03 8.08
N SER A 174 -23.24 -20.33 8.47
CA SER A 174 -23.99 -20.85 9.61
C SER A 174 -23.46 -20.34 10.95
N LEU A 175 -22.12 -20.23 11.10
CA LEU A 175 -21.51 -19.63 12.28
C LEU A 175 -21.74 -18.13 12.36
N GLY A 176 -21.72 -17.45 11.21
CA GLY A 176 -22.11 -16.04 11.11
C GLY A 176 -23.55 -15.80 11.52
N LEU A 177 -24.50 -16.66 11.10
CA LEU A 177 -25.89 -16.60 11.54
C LEU A 177 -26.02 -16.81 13.05
N GLN A 178 -25.28 -17.76 13.63
CA GLN A 178 -25.26 -17.99 15.08
C GLN A 178 -24.73 -16.76 15.84
N LEU A 179 -23.72 -16.07 15.33
CA LEU A 179 -23.23 -14.82 15.91
C LEU A 179 -24.30 -13.74 15.92
N VAL A 180 -25.01 -13.57 14.80
CA VAL A 180 -26.11 -12.60 14.70
C VAL A 180 -27.25 -12.96 15.67
N MET A 181 -27.63 -14.22 15.75
CA MET A 181 -28.64 -14.70 16.71
C MET A 181 -28.19 -14.43 18.16
N GLY A 182 -26.91 -14.69 18.48
CA GLY A 182 -26.36 -14.39 19.81
C GLY A 182 -26.34 -12.91 20.14
N LEU A 183 -26.07 -12.03 19.15
CA LEU A 183 -26.16 -10.58 19.32
C LEU A 183 -27.61 -10.14 19.62
N ILE A 184 -28.58 -10.63 18.85
CA ILE A 184 -30.01 -10.30 19.04
C ILE A 184 -30.48 -10.78 20.41
N ALA A 185 -30.18 -12.03 20.77
CA ALA A 185 -30.56 -12.58 22.07
C ALA A 185 -29.93 -11.81 23.23
N GLY A 186 -28.62 -11.48 23.14
CA GLY A 186 -27.92 -10.67 24.13
C GLY A 186 -28.51 -9.28 24.27
N SER A 187 -28.89 -8.62 23.16
CA SER A 187 -29.49 -7.31 23.16
C SER A 187 -30.87 -7.31 23.80
N ILE A 188 -31.72 -8.31 23.51
CA ILE A 188 -33.05 -8.46 24.11
C ILE A 188 -32.90 -8.63 25.62
N ILE A 189 -32.00 -9.50 26.07
CA ILE A 189 -31.76 -9.73 27.50
C ILE A 189 -31.26 -8.45 28.18
N GLN A 190 -30.42 -7.69 27.52
CA GLN A 190 -29.88 -6.44 28.05
C GLN A 190 -30.94 -5.36 28.22
N LEU A 191 -31.98 -5.35 27.36
CA LEU A 191 -33.13 -4.44 27.50
C LEU A 191 -34.00 -4.74 28.71
N ILE A 192 -34.01 -5.98 29.20
CA ILE A 192 -34.82 -6.38 30.35
C ILE A 192 -34.25 -5.83 31.68
N LEU A 193 -32.95 -5.69 31.80
CA LEU A 193 -32.29 -5.26 33.04
C LEU A 193 -32.77 -3.92 33.60
N PRO A 194 -32.91 -2.83 32.80
CA PRO A 194 -33.41 -1.55 33.29
C PRO A 194 -34.83 -1.67 33.88
N PHE A 195 -35.70 -2.47 33.24
CA PHE A 195 -37.08 -2.66 33.72
C PHE A 195 -37.12 -3.43 35.05
N LEU A 196 -36.25 -4.43 35.22
CA LEU A 196 -36.12 -5.12 36.50
C LEU A 196 -35.59 -4.18 37.59
N SER A 197 -34.61 -3.36 37.27
CA SER A 197 -34.04 -2.38 38.20
C SER A 197 -35.08 -1.33 38.61
N GLN A 198 -35.89 -0.84 37.68
CA GLN A 198 -36.98 0.06 37.96
C GLN A 198 -38.04 -0.62 38.86
N ALA A 199 -38.47 -1.83 38.52
CA ALA A 199 -39.43 -2.58 39.31
C ALA A 199 -38.92 -2.87 40.75
N MET A 200 -37.63 -3.08 40.92
CA MET A 200 -37.00 -3.26 42.22
C MET A 200 -37.13 -2.00 43.09
N VAL A 201 -36.93 -0.81 42.50
CA VAL A 201 -37.10 0.45 43.25
C VAL A 201 -38.56 0.75 43.53
N ASP A 202 -39.42 0.71 42.49
CA ASP A 202 -40.80 1.17 42.57
C ASP A 202 -41.68 0.24 43.46
N LYS A 203 -41.56 -1.07 43.24
CA LYS A 203 -42.43 -2.04 43.93
C LYS A 203 -41.73 -2.76 45.09
N GLY A 204 -40.39 -2.92 45.03
CA GLY A 204 -39.63 -3.56 46.07
C GLY A 204 -39.35 -2.63 47.25
N ILE A 205 -38.60 -1.56 46.98
CA ILE A 205 -38.13 -0.65 48.03
C ILE A 205 -39.27 0.23 48.53
N ASN A 206 -40.00 0.93 47.63
CA ASN A 206 -41.08 1.80 48.01
C ASN A 206 -42.29 1.04 48.60
N GLY A 207 -42.52 -0.19 48.13
CA GLY A 207 -43.55 -1.10 48.65
C GLY A 207 -43.14 -1.88 49.91
N LYS A 208 -41.89 -1.72 50.42
CA LYS A 208 -41.33 -2.43 51.59
C LYS A 208 -41.50 -3.95 51.54
N ASN A 209 -41.47 -4.54 50.33
CA ASN A 209 -41.70 -5.98 50.13
C ASN A 209 -40.36 -6.72 49.91
N LEU A 210 -39.82 -7.29 50.99
CA LEU A 210 -38.53 -8.01 50.95
C LEU A 210 -38.53 -9.24 50.04
N ASN A 211 -39.68 -9.97 50.00
CA ASN A 211 -39.78 -11.17 49.15
C ASN A 211 -39.68 -10.82 47.67
N LEU A 212 -40.28 -9.70 47.26
CA LEU A 212 -40.22 -9.24 45.87
C LEU A 212 -38.81 -8.73 45.49
N ILE A 213 -38.09 -8.09 46.41
CA ILE A 213 -36.70 -7.68 46.23
C ILE A 213 -35.83 -8.91 46.00
N THR A 214 -35.96 -9.93 46.84
CA THR A 214 -35.18 -11.17 46.72
C THR A 214 -35.49 -11.88 45.40
N LEU A 215 -36.72 -11.93 44.95
CA LEU A 215 -37.12 -12.53 43.68
C LEU A 215 -36.46 -11.79 42.49
N ILE A 216 -36.51 -10.45 42.51
CA ILE A 216 -35.89 -9.64 41.45
C ILE A 216 -34.36 -9.82 41.43
N LEU A 217 -33.72 -9.87 42.60
CA LEU A 217 -32.28 -10.13 42.66
C LEU A 217 -31.88 -11.48 42.06
N ILE A 218 -32.64 -12.54 42.35
CA ILE A 218 -32.40 -13.88 41.77
C ILE A 218 -32.60 -13.82 40.25
N ALA A 219 -33.64 -13.12 39.78
CA ALA A 219 -33.90 -12.94 38.34
C ALA A 219 -32.76 -12.17 37.66
N GLN A 220 -32.26 -11.09 38.26
CA GLN A 220 -31.13 -10.31 37.74
C GLN A 220 -29.83 -11.15 37.70
N LEU A 221 -29.57 -11.96 38.75
CA LEU A 221 -28.43 -12.85 38.81
C LEU A 221 -28.52 -13.92 37.69
N SER A 222 -29.69 -14.48 37.47
CA SER A 222 -29.92 -15.48 36.40
C SER A 222 -29.69 -14.87 35.02
N ILE A 223 -30.17 -13.64 34.78
CA ILE A 223 -29.94 -12.90 33.54
C ILE A 223 -28.45 -12.59 33.35
N PHE A 224 -27.74 -12.20 34.39
CA PHE A 224 -26.31 -11.93 34.34
C PHE A 224 -25.51 -13.19 33.94
N ILE A 225 -25.83 -14.35 34.55
CA ILE A 225 -25.22 -15.63 34.18
C ILE A 225 -25.54 -15.97 32.72
N ALA A 226 -26.78 -15.80 32.28
CA ALA A 226 -27.15 -16.04 30.89
C ALA A 226 -26.36 -15.15 29.91
N GLN A 227 -26.13 -13.88 30.23
CA GLN A 227 -25.30 -12.97 29.43
C GLN A 227 -23.83 -13.42 29.36
N LEU A 228 -23.27 -13.88 30.47
CA LEU A 228 -21.89 -14.42 30.49
C LEU A 228 -21.77 -15.65 29.58
N VAL A 229 -22.73 -16.57 29.63
CA VAL A 229 -22.74 -17.78 28.78
C VAL A 229 -22.85 -17.39 27.30
N ILE A 230 -23.77 -16.50 26.94
CA ILE A 230 -23.92 -16.02 25.56
C ILE A 230 -22.63 -15.33 25.09
N GLY A 231 -22.03 -14.49 25.93
CA GLY A 231 -20.76 -13.80 25.63
C GLY A 231 -19.62 -14.79 25.39
N TYR A 232 -19.52 -15.83 26.22
CA TYR A 232 -18.52 -16.89 26.07
C TYR A 232 -18.70 -17.68 24.77
N ILE A 233 -19.92 -18.12 24.46
CA ILE A 233 -20.24 -18.80 23.21
C ILE A 233 -19.88 -17.94 21.99
N ARG A 234 -20.24 -16.67 22.01
CA ARG A 234 -19.91 -15.72 20.94
C ARG A 234 -18.41 -15.58 20.75
N SER A 235 -17.65 -15.42 21.84
CA SER A 235 -16.18 -15.31 21.79
C SER A 235 -15.54 -16.60 21.25
N TRP A 236 -16.07 -17.76 21.62
CA TRP A 236 -15.59 -19.04 21.11
C TRP A 236 -15.84 -19.21 19.61
N ILE A 237 -17.05 -18.88 19.14
CA ILE A 237 -17.40 -18.90 17.71
C ILE A 237 -16.47 -17.95 16.92
N MET A 238 -16.26 -16.72 17.44
CA MET A 238 -15.39 -15.73 16.79
C MET A 238 -13.94 -16.22 16.71
N LEU A 239 -13.42 -16.82 17.79
CA LEU A 239 -12.08 -17.41 17.80
C LEU A 239 -11.96 -18.52 16.75
N HIS A 240 -12.97 -19.38 16.65
CA HIS A 240 -12.97 -20.47 15.67
C HIS A 240 -12.97 -19.97 14.23
N ILE A 241 -13.81 -18.98 13.93
CA ILE A 241 -13.85 -18.34 12.60
C ILE A 241 -12.50 -17.71 12.27
N ASN A 242 -11.95 -16.91 13.20
CA ASN A 242 -10.65 -16.25 13.03
C ASN A 242 -9.54 -17.25 12.71
N THR A 243 -9.43 -18.31 13.48
CA THR A 243 -8.39 -19.34 13.28
C THR A 243 -8.54 -20.04 11.93
N ARG A 244 -9.76 -20.37 11.52
CA ARG A 244 -10.01 -21.01 10.23
C ARG A 244 -9.71 -20.10 9.04
N ILE A 245 -10.06 -18.82 9.13
CA ILE A 245 -9.74 -17.82 8.10
C ILE A 245 -8.22 -17.67 7.99
N ASP A 246 -7.50 -17.58 9.11
CA ASP A 246 -6.03 -17.48 9.12
C ASP A 246 -5.37 -18.67 8.40
N ILE A 247 -5.76 -19.87 8.78
CA ILE A 247 -5.19 -21.09 8.17
C ILE A 247 -5.48 -21.08 6.66
N SER A 248 -6.70 -20.76 6.25
CA SER A 248 -7.07 -20.73 4.83
C SER A 248 -6.28 -19.68 4.06
N LEU A 249 -6.18 -18.46 4.58
CA LEU A 249 -5.45 -17.36 3.91
C LEU A 249 -3.95 -17.66 3.80
N ILE A 250 -3.32 -18.13 4.89
CA ILE A 250 -1.89 -18.45 4.88
C ILE A 250 -1.62 -19.64 3.95
N SER A 251 -2.46 -20.67 4.00
CA SER A 251 -2.33 -21.85 3.15
C SER A 251 -2.46 -21.47 1.66
N ASP A 252 -3.50 -20.72 1.29
CA ASP A 252 -3.68 -20.26 -0.08
C ASP A 252 -2.53 -19.37 -0.57
N PHE A 253 -2.00 -18.51 0.31
CA PHE A 253 -0.83 -17.70 0.01
C PHE A 253 0.40 -18.56 -0.26
N LEU A 254 0.69 -19.52 0.61
CA LEU A 254 1.84 -20.42 0.48
C LEU A 254 1.72 -21.30 -0.77
N ILE A 255 0.56 -21.86 -1.05
CA ILE A 255 0.31 -22.66 -2.26
C ILE A 255 0.55 -21.81 -3.51
N LYS A 256 0.04 -20.58 -3.54
CA LYS A 256 0.29 -19.67 -4.67
C LYS A 256 1.76 -19.30 -4.80
N LEU A 257 2.44 -19.06 -3.68
CA LEU A 257 3.87 -18.76 -3.66
C LEU A 257 4.69 -19.93 -4.20
N MET A 258 4.39 -21.17 -3.77
CA MET A 258 5.09 -22.38 -4.24
C MET A 258 4.87 -22.66 -5.73
N ASN A 259 3.75 -22.22 -6.30
CA ASN A 259 3.44 -22.36 -7.73
C ASN A 259 4.03 -21.23 -8.59
N MET A 260 4.75 -20.25 -8.00
CA MET A 260 5.40 -19.20 -8.77
C MET A 260 6.67 -19.72 -9.46
N PRO A 261 6.98 -19.23 -10.68
CA PRO A 261 8.22 -19.61 -11.38
C PRO A 261 9.46 -19.13 -10.61
N LEU A 262 10.57 -19.83 -10.77
CA LEU A 262 11.86 -19.50 -10.11
C LEU A 262 12.28 -18.04 -10.34
N HIS A 263 12.05 -17.52 -11.55
CA HIS A 263 12.34 -16.12 -11.87
C HIS A 263 11.66 -15.11 -10.92
N PHE A 264 10.49 -15.43 -10.36
CA PHE A 264 9.84 -14.59 -9.35
C PHE A 264 10.71 -14.46 -8.08
N PHE A 265 11.33 -15.55 -7.64
CA PHE A 265 12.19 -15.54 -6.45
C PHE A 265 13.53 -14.86 -6.69
N ASP A 266 14.01 -14.86 -7.93
CA ASP A 266 15.23 -14.14 -8.33
C ASP A 266 15.06 -12.62 -8.30
N THR A 267 13.83 -12.14 -8.47
CA THR A 267 13.52 -10.70 -8.47
C THR A 267 13.06 -10.16 -7.11
N LYS A 268 12.73 -11.03 -6.14
CA LYS A 268 12.15 -10.64 -4.84
C LYS A 268 13.12 -10.84 -3.68
N ARG A 269 13.17 -9.87 -2.79
CA ARG A 269 13.87 -10.04 -1.51
C ARG A 269 13.00 -10.81 -0.53
N THR A 270 13.59 -11.66 0.27
CA THR A 270 12.87 -12.43 1.31
C THR A 270 12.11 -11.52 2.27
N GLY A 271 12.67 -10.33 2.58
CA GLY A 271 12.01 -9.33 3.42
C GLY A 271 10.69 -8.82 2.86
N ASP A 272 10.61 -8.61 1.53
CA ASP A 272 9.37 -8.14 0.87
C ASP A 272 8.26 -9.21 0.95
N ILE A 273 8.63 -10.49 0.86
CA ILE A 273 7.69 -11.61 1.01
C ILE A 273 7.16 -11.69 2.45
N LEU A 274 8.06 -11.57 3.45
CA LEU A 274 7.69 -11.56 4.87
C LEU A 274 6.81 -10.36 5.22
N GLN A 275 7.09 -9.20 4.68
CA GLN A 275 6.26 -8.01 4.87
C GLN A 275 4.84 -8.23 4.33
N ARG A 276 4.68 -8.85 3.17
CA ARG A 276 3.36 -9.17 2.61
C ARG A 276 2.57 -10.16 3.47
N ILE A 277 3.25 -11.12 4.11
CA ILE A 277 2.63 -12.02 5.09
C ILE A 277 2.13 -11.19 6.29
N GLY A 278 2.92 -10.24 6.79
CA GLY A 278 2.53 -9.33 7.86
C GLY A 278 1.33 -8.44 7.50
N ASP A 279 1.25 -7.96 6.25
CA ASP A 279 0.14 -7.13 5.76
C ASP A 279 -1.18 -7.92 5.73
N HIS A 280 -1.16 -9.23 5.49
CA HIS A 280 -2.35 -10.07 5.64
C HIS A 280 -2.92 -10.03 7.06
N GLY A 281 -2.06 -10.00 8.09
CA GLY A 281 -2.48 -9.84 9.48
C GLY A 281 -3.20 -8.51 9.73
N ARG A 282 -2.73 -7.42 9.13
CA ARG A 282 -3.37 -6.09 9.23
C ARG A 282 -4.74 -6.05 8.54
N ILE A 283 -4.84 -6.63 7.34
CA ILE A 283 -6.10 -6.74 6.60
C ILE A 283 -7.13 -7.55 7.41
N LYS A 284 -6.70 -8.67 8.01
CA LYS A 284 -7.52 -9.48 8.90
C LYS A 284 -8.05 -8.67 10.08
N SER A 285 -7.15 -7.97 10.80
CA SER A 285 -7.54 -7.16 11.96
C SER A 285 -8.59 -6.12 11.59
N PHE A 286 -8.45 -5.50 10.41
CA PHE A 286 -9.42 -4.53 9.89
C PHE A 286 -10.78 -5.19 9.55
N LEU A 287 -10.79 -6.42 9.02
CA LEU A 287 -12.02 -7.12 8.62
C LEU A 287 -12.80 -7.69 9.80
N LEU A 288 -12.12 -7.97 10.91
CA LEU A 288 -12.67 -8.69 12.07
C LEU A 288 -12.86 -7.80 13.31
N SER A 289 -12.45 -6.51 13.23
CA SER A 289 -12.75 -5.48 14.23
C SER A 289 -14.12 -4.87 13.99
#